data_7884ef9ff56943260f0f59e2ad20b9b8
#
_entry.id   7884ef9ff56943260f0f59e2ad20b9b8
#
_cell.length_a   1.000
_cell.length_b   1.000
_cell.length_c   1.000
_cell.angle_alpha   90.00
_cell.angle_beta   90.00
_cell.angle_gamma   90.00
#
_symmetry.space_group_name_H-M   'P 1'
#
loop_
_entity.id
_entity.type
_entity.pdbx_description
1 polymer ?
#
loop_
_entity_poly.entity_id
_entity_poly.type
_entity_poly.pdbx_seq_one_letter_code
_entity_poly.pdbx_strand_id
1 'polypeptide(L)'
;MWSSSLDEVKKLNVTDLEITQLSKLKRVGASDDLCLALLKAARDHHHDFSNADSAIELSQAGYSDDQILEMARSDQIDILSGEAITLKLIGLSNPSVQEIIHRRIQGVPTLTSAQIGRLKNTGMSEKQILEQVEQGLSNEAAEKLIASREANRNHSNTGFVRNRGRKVH
;
A
#
# COMPACT_ATOMS: atom_id res chain seq x y z
N MET A 1 -31.12 -6.21 -3.89
CA MET A 1 -29.83 -5.53 -3.97
C MET A 1 -29.34 -5.11 -2.58
N TRP A 2 -29.95 -4.11 -2.02
CA TRP A 2 -29.72 -3.73 -0.63
C TRP A 2 -30.71 -4.47 0.25
N SER A 3 -30.26 -5.49 0.96
CA SER A 3 -31.14 -6.31 1.81
C SER A 3 -31.35 -5.64 3.17
N SER A 4 -30.85 -6.26 4.23
CA SER A 4 -31.00 -5.73 5.59
C SER A 4 -30.18 -4.46 5.82
N SER A 5 -29.19 -4.16 4.99
CA SER A 5 -28.34 -2.97 5.11
C SER A 5 -29.04 -1.69 4.67
N LEU A 6 -30.15 -1.78 3.90
CA LEU A 6 -30.83 -0.62 3.33
C LEU A 6 -31.31 0.34 4.41
N ASP A 7 -31.87 -0.18 5.51
CA ASP A 7 -32.38 0.67 6.59
C ASP A 7 -31.25 1.45 7.26
N GLU A 8 -30.08 0.83 7.43
CA GLU A 8 -28.92 1.51 7.99
C GLU A 8 -28.38 2.58 7.04
N VAL A 9 -28.36 2.31 5.73
CA VAL A 9 -27.97 3.28 4.71
C VAL A 9 -28.89 4.50 4.75
N LYS A 10 -30.19 4.29 4.84
CA LYS A 10 -31.18 5.38 4.93
C LYS A 10 -30.94 6.25 6.16
N LYS A 11 -30.58 5.67 7.30
CA LYS A 11 -30.33 6.42 8.54
C LYS A 11 -29.11 7.34 8.42
N LEU A 12 -28.20 7.08 7.49
CA LEU A 12 -27.00 7.86 7.30
C LEU A 12 -27.20 9.07 6.39
N ASN A 13 -28.40 9.29 5.88
CA ASN A 13 -28.73 10.43 4.99
C ASN A 13 -27.74 10.50 3.81
N VAL A 14 -27.72 9.44 3.00
CA VAL A 14 -26.77 9.30 1.89
C VAL A 14 -27.00 10.38 0.85
N THR A 15 -25.94 11.07 0.46
CA THR A 15 -25.99 12.12 -0.57
C THR A 15 -26.03 11.50 -1.97
N ASP A 16 -26.40 12.29 -2.98
CA ASP A 16 -26.40 11.83 -4.37
C ASP A 16 -25.00 11.44 -4.82
N LEU A 17 -23.99 12.17 -4.39
CA LEU A 17 -22.58 11.85 -4.68
C LEU A 17 -22.20 10.49 -4.09
N GLU A 18 -22.59 10.24 -2.85
CA GLU A 18 -22.32 8.97 -2.19
C GLU A 18 -23.06 7.82 -2.88
N ILE A 19 -24.29 8.03 -3.34
CA ILE A 19 -25.03 7.02 -4.09
C ILE A 19 -24.26 6.63 -5.35
N THR A 20 -23.69 7.60 -6.05
CA THR A 20 -22.86 7.34 -7.24
C THR A 20 -21.65 6.48 -6.88
N GLN A 21 -20.97 6.80 -5.78
CA GLN A 21 -19.81 6.03 -5.30
C GLN A 21 -20.19 4.60 -4.92
N LEU A 22 -21.27 4.45 -4.16
CA LEU A 22 -21.75 3.12 -3.76
C LEU A 22 -22.19 2.30 -4.97
N SER A 23 -22.78 2.92 -5.98
CA SER A 23 -23.17 2.25 -7.21
C SER A 23 -21.96 1.70 -7.97
N LYS A 24 -20.84 2.42 -7.99
CA LYS A 24 -19.59 1.93 -8.58
C LYS A 24 -19.12 0.65 -7.90
N LEU A 25 -19.17 0.62 -6.56
CA LEU A 25 -18.79 -0.55 -5.78
C LEU A 25 -19.69 -1.74 -6.07
N LYS A 26 -21.00 -1.52 -6.14
CA LYS A 26 -21.96 -2.59 -6.41
C LYS A 26 -21.79 -3.18 -7.81
N ARG A 27 -21.42 -2.38 -8.79
CA ARG A 27 -21.16 -2.84 -10.17
C ARG A 27 -20.03 -3.84 -10.25
N VAL A 28 -19.02 -3.72 -9.38
CA VAL A 28 -17.88 -4.65 -9.35
C VAL A 28 -18.08 -5.79 -8.35
N GLY A 29 -19.27 -5.92 -7.78
CA GLY A 29 -19.63 -7.05 -6.91
C GLY A 29 -19.29 -6.86 -5.45
N ALA A 30 -19.03 -5.64 -4.99
CA ALA A 30 -18.80 -5.39 -3.58
C ALA A 30 -20.01 -5.78 -2.74
N SER A 31 -19.77 -6.32 -1.56
CA SER A 31 -20.83 -6.71 -0.64
C SER A 31 -21.51 -5.48 -0.04
N ASP A 32 -22.77 -5.66 0.40
CA ASP A 32 -23.49 -4.61 1.11
C ASP A 32 -22.73 -4.23 2.40
N ASP A 33 -22.16 -5.21 3.09
CA ASP A 33 -21.40 -4.96 4.32
C ASP A 33 -20.19 -4.07 4.08
N LEU A 34 -19.43 -4.31 3.01
CA LEU A 34 -18.28 -3.48 2.67
C LEU A 34 -18.74 -2.05 2.33
N CYS A 35 -19.77 -1.93 1.50
CA CYS A 35 -20.31 -0.62 1.12
C CYS A 35 -20.74 0.19 2.33
N LEU A 36 -21.49 -0.44 3.24
CA LEU A 36 -21.96 0.22 4.45
C LEU A 36 -20.79 0.60 5.36
N ALA A 37 -19.82 -0.29 5.53
CA ALA A 37 -18.65 -0.01 6.37
C ALA A 37 -17.79 1.13 5.83
N LEU A 38 -17.63 1.22 4.52
CA LEU A 38 -16.91 2.34 3.87
C LEU A 38 -17.65 3.67 4.08
N LEU A 39 -18.97 3.65 3.94
CA LEU A 39 -19.79 4.83 4.19
C LEU A 39 -19.66 5.29 5.65
N LYS A 40 -19.75 4.36 6.59
CA LYS A 40 -19.60 4.67 8.02
C LYS A 40 -18.21 5.22 8.33
N ALA A 41 -17.16 4.68 7.73
CA ALA A 41 -15.81 5.17 7.92
C ALA A 41 -15.67 6.64 7.50
N ALA A 42 -16.24 7.00 6.36
CA ALA A 42 -16.26 8.40 5.89
C ALA A 42 -17.01 9.30 6.88
N ARG A 43 -18.14 8.85 7.37
CA ARG A 43 -18.96 9.62 8.33
C ARG A 43 -18.26 9.78 9.67
N ASP A 44 -17.50 8.80 10.12
CA ASP A 44 -16.70 8.90 11.34
C ASP A 44 -15.64 9.99 11.24
N HIS A 45 -15.18 10.29 10.02
CA HIS A 45 -14.25 11.37 9.73
C HIS A 45 -14.94 12.65 9.25
N HIS A 46 -16.26 12.73 9.39
CA HIS A 46 -17.06 13.93 9.11
C HIS A 46 -17.02 14.39 7.65
N HIS A 47 -16.93 13.45 6.70
CA HIS A 47 -17.01 13.79 5.29
C HIS A 47 -17.85 12.77 4.51
N ASP A 48 -18.16 13.11 3.26
CA ASP A 48 -18.89 12.22 2.36
C ASP A 48 -17.99 11.10 1.87
N PHE A 49 -18.58 9.93 1.62
CA PHE A 49 -17.85 8.83 1.00
C PHE A 49 -17.56 9.14 -0.46
N SER A 50 -16.28 9.22 -0.82
CA SER A 50 -15.82 9.60 -2.16
C SER A 50 -14.68 8.71 -2.70
N ASN A 51 -14.36 7.60 -2.04
CA ASN A 51 -13.17 6.81 -2.30
C ASN A 51 -13.47 5.44 -2.94
N ALA A 52 -14.58 5.34 -3.69
CA ALA A 52 -14.94 4.07 -4.34
C ALA A 52 -13.84 3.56 -5.27
N ASP A 53 -13.23 4.43 -6.05
CA ASP A 53 -12.20 4.03 -7.00
C ASP A 53 -10.99 3.40 -6.30
N SER A 54 -10.54 3.98 -5.20
CA SER A 54 -9.45 3.41 -4.40
C SER A 54 -9.79 2.04 -3.84
N ALA A 55 -11.00 1.88 -3.29
CA ALA A 55 -11.46 0.60 -2.78
C ALA A 55 -11.53 -0.46 -3.89
N ILE A 56 -12.00 -0.08 -5.07
CA ILE A 56 -12.09 -0.97 -6.24
C ILE A 56 -10.69 -1.41 -6.67
N GLU A 57 -9.75 -0.49 -6.78
CA GLU A 57 -8.37 -0.80 -7.16
C GLU A 57 -7.74 -1.80 -6.19
N LEU A 58 -7.94 -1.60 -4.89
CA LEU A 58 -7.43 -2.51 -3.87
C LEU A 58 -8.07 -3.89 -3.97
N SER A 59 -9.39 -3.95 -4.16
CA SER A 59 -10.11 -5.20 -4.33
C SER A 59 -9.60 -5.97 -5.56
N GLN A 60 -9.42 -5.28 -6.67
CA GLN A 60 -8.91 -5.89 -7.91
C GLN A 60 -7.45 -6.34 -7.76
N ALA A 61 -6.69 -5.70 -6.90
CA ALA A 61 -5.32 -6.10 -6.60
C ALA A 61 -5.24 -7.30 -5.63
N GLY A 62 -6.38 -7.76 -5.11
CA GLY A 62 -6.45 -8.94 -4.26
C GLY A 62 -6.46 -8.67 -2.76
N TYR A 63 -6.63 -7.43 -2.35
CA TYR A 63 -6.76 -7.10 -0.92
C TYR A 63 -8.15 -7.47 -0.41
N SER A 64 -8.21 -7.93 0.84
CA SER A 64 -9.47 -8.32 1.47
C SER A 64 -10.28 -7.10 1.91
N ASP A 65 -11.57 -7.31 2.17
CA ASP A 65 -12.45 -6.27 2.70
C ASP A 65 -11.89 -5.68 4.00
N ASP A 66 -11.38 -6.53 4.91
CA ASP A 66 -10.80 -6.05 6.16
C ASP A 66 -9.58 -5.14 5.94
N GLN A 67 -8.75 -5.48 4.98
CA GLN A 67 -7.57 -4.69 4.62
C GLN A 67 -7.98 -3.34 4.02
N ILE A 68 -8.98 -3.34 3.15
CA ILE A 68 -9.52 -2.11 2.56
C ILE A 68 -10.13 -1.22 3.64
N LEU A 69 -10.87 -1.82 4.57
CA LEU A 69 -11.50 -1.09 5.67
C LEU A 69 -10.49 -0.51 6.65
N GLU A 70 -9.39 -1.19 6.91
CA GLU A 70 -8.32 -0.62 7.74
C GLU A 70 -7.81 0.68 7.14
N MET A 71 -7.57 0.71 5.84
CA MET A 71 -7.12 1.91 5.14
C MET A 71 -8.18 3.01 5.16
N ALA A 72 -9.45 2.65 4.96
CA ALA A 72 -10.55 3.60 4.98
C ALA A 72 -10.74 4.23 6.36
N ARG A 73 -10.63 3.43 7.42
CA ARG A 73 -10.77 3.91 8.80
C ARG A 73 -9.64 4.83 9.23
N SER A 74 -8.49 4.73 8.59
CA SER A 74 -7.38 5.66 8.82
C SER A 74 -7.57 7.02 8.14
N ASP A 75 -8.61 7.15 7.31
CA ASP A 75 -8.89 8.32 6.47
C ASP A 75 -7.79 8.63 5.45
N GLN A 76 -7.01 7.63 5.07
CA GLN A 76 -5.88 7.79 4.13
C GLN A 76 -5.95 6.80 2.97
N ILE A 77 -7.14 6.27 2.67
CA ILE A 77 -7.27 5.20 1.67
C ILE A 77 -6.73 5.60 0.29
N ASP A 78 -6.89 6.85 -0.13
CA ASP A 78 -6.41 7.28 -1.46
C ASP A 78 -4.89 7.25 -1.53
N ILE A 79 -4.21 7.75 -0.50
CA ILE A 79 -2.75 7.74 -0.42
C ILE A 79 -2.25 6.31 -0.27
N LEU A 80 -2.85 5.56 0.63
CA LEU A 80 -2.41 4.20 0.94
C LEU A 80 -2.64 3.23 -0.21
N SER A 81 -3.73 3.39 -0.98
CA SER A 81 -3.96 2.57 -2.15
C SER A 81 -2.89 2.81 -3.22
N GLY A 82 -2.51 4.05 -3.44
CA GLY A 82 -1.42 4.40 -4.34
C GLY A 82 -0.09 3.78 -3.90
N GLU A 83 0.23 3.85 -2.62
CA GLU A 83 1.42 3.22 -2.06
C GLU A 83 1.39 1.70 -2.19
N ALA A 84 0.25 1.08 -1.90
CA ALA A 84 0.10 -0.37 -2.00
C ALA A 84 0.33 -0.85 -3.43
N ILE A 85 -0.22 -0.15 -4.41
CA ILE A 85 -0.04 -0.46 -5.83
C ILE A 85 1.44 -0.30 -6.21
N THR A 86 2.07 0.78 -5.78
CA THR A 86 3.49 1.04 -6.05
C THR A 86 4.38 -0.08 -5.48
N LEU A 87 4.14 -0.48 -4.24
CA LEU A 87 4.89 -1.56 -3.59
C LEU A 87 4.70 -2.88 -4.33
N LYS A 88 3.49 -3.14 -4.82
CA LYS A 88 3.21 -4.34 -5.59
C LYS A 88 3.94 -4.33 -6.94
N LEU A 89 4.01 -3.18 -7.60
CA LEU A 89 4.76 -3.02 -8.85
C LEU A 89 6.27 -3.20 -8.65
N ILE A 90 6.78 -2.83 -7.47
CA ILE A 90 8.17 -3.09 -7.09
C ILE A 90 8.44 -4.60 -6.94
N GLY A 91 7.42 -5.39 -6.69
CA GLY A 91 7.52 -6.84 -6.62
C GLY A 91 7.22 -7.45 -5.25
N LEU A 92 6.65 -6.69 -4.33
CA LEU A 92 6.27 -7.23 -3.03
C LEU A 92 4.94 -7.99 -3.11
N SER A 93 4.81 -9.02 -2.30
CA SER A 93 3.56 -9.77 -2.15
C SER A 93 2.54 -8.97 -1.34
N ASN A 94 1.26 -9.33 -1.48
CA ASN A 94 0.18 -8.67 -0.72
C ASN A 94 0.40 -8.73 0.80
N PRO A 95 0.81 -9.85 1.41
CA PRO A 95 1.09 -9.87 2.85
C PRO A 95 2.17 -8.88 3.28
N SER A 96 3.23 -8.74 2.49
CA SER A 96 4.30 -7.79 2.78
C SER A 96 3.84 -6.35 2.66
N VAL A 97 3.10 -6.04 1.61
CA VAL A 97 2.51 -4.70 1.42
C VAL A 97 1.59 -4.37 2.59
N GLN A 98 0.76 -5.32 3.00
CA GLN A 98 -0.17 -5.15 4.11
C GLN A 98 0.56 -4.79 5.41
N GLU A 99 1.65 -5.48 5.71
CA GLU A 99 2.44 -5.19 6.91
C GLU A 99 3.01 -3.77 6.88
N ILE A 100 3.51 -3.35 5.73
CA ILE A 100 4.04 -1.99 5.57
C ILE A 100 2.94 -0.95 5.74
N ILE A 101 1.79 -1.15 5.09
CA ILE A 101 0.65 -0.24 5.18
C ILE A 101 0.13 -0.16 6.62
N HIS A 102 0.02 -1.30 7.31
CA HIS A 102 -0.43 -1.35 8.70
C HIS A 102 0.49 -0.49 9.60
N ARG A 103 1.80 -0.59 9.42
CA ARG A 103 2.76 0.20 10.17
C ARG A 103 2.64 1.70 9.88
N ARG A 104 2.38 2.07 8.63
CA ARG A 104 2.13 3.47 8.27
C ARG A 104 0.89 4.02 8.93
N ILE A 105 -0.18 3.24 9.00
CA ILE A 105 -1.42 3.62 9.68
C ILE A 105 -1.17 3.85 11.16
N GLN A 106 -0.34 3.01 11.79
CA GLN A 106 0.01 3.15 13.19
C GLN A 106 0.98 4.29 13.48
N GLY A 107 1.54 4.93 12.46
CA GLY A 107 2.51 6.01 12.63
C GLY A 107 3.89 5.52 13.07
N VAL A 108 4.18 4.23 12.92
CA VAL A 108 5.50 3.67 13.23
C VAL A 108 6.46 3.97 12.09
N PRO A 109 7.73 4.32 12.39
CA PRO A 109 8.72 4.51 11.34
C PRO A 109 8.84 3.28 10.44
N THR A 110 8.85 3.50 9.14
CA THR A 110 9.02 2.43 8.15
C THR A 110 9.67 2.99 6.89
N LEU A 111 10.21 2.09 6.06
CA LEU A 111 10.81 2.46 4.79
C LEU A 111 9.77 3.06 3.84
N THR A 112 10.16 4.07 3.08
CA THR A 112 9.31 4.61 2.01
C THR A 112 9.29 3.66 0.83
N SER A 113 8.29 3.79 -0.04
CA SER A 113 8.22 2.99 -1.26
C SER A 113 9.46 3.18 -2.15
N ALA A 114 9.97 4.42 -2.24
CA ALA A 114 11.19 4.72 -2.98
C ALA A 114 12.40 3.99 -2.40
N GLN A 115 12.55 3.99 -1.07
CA GLN A 115 13.63 3.29 -0.40
C GLN A 115 13.54 1.78 -0.63
N ILE A 116 12.36 1.22 -0.52
CA ILE A 116 12.13 -0.22 -0.78
C ILE A 116 12.52 -0.56 -2.22
N GLY A 117 12.14 0.27 -3.19
CA GLY A 117 12.50 0.08 -4.59
C GLY A 117 14.02 0.07 -4.79
N ARG A 118 14.72 1.01 -4.15
CA ARG A 118 16.17 1.08 -4.21
C ARG A 118 16.83 -0.17 -3.60
N LEU A 119 16.32 -0.64 -2.47
CA LEU A 119 16.82 -1.86 -1.83
C LEU A 119 16.60 -3.09 -2.72
N LYS A 120 15.42 -3.21 -3.33
CA LYS A 120 15.16 -4.29 -4.30
C LYS A 120 16.15 -4.25 -5.45
N ASN A 121 16.48 -3.08 -5.95
CA ASN A 121 17.44 -2.91 -7.05
C ASN A 121 18.87 -3.32 -6.65
N THR A 122 19.18 -3.31 -5.36
CA THR A 122 20.49 -3.81 -4.88
C THR A 122 20.52 -5.33 -4.71
N GLY A 123 19.41 -6.03 -4.99
CA GLY A 123 19.32 -7.48 -4.81
C GLY A 123 18.82 -7.93 -3.45
N MET A 124 18.37 -7.02 -2.59
CA MET A 124 17.78 -7.38 -1.30
C MET A 124 16.47 -8.14 -1.52
N SER A 125 16.31 -9.26 -0.83
CA SER A 125 15.09 -10.06 -0.93
C SER A 125 13.91 -9.42 -0.20
N GLU A 126 12.70 -9.82 -0.54
CA GLU A 126 11.49 -9.37 0.14
C GLU A 126 11.57 -9.64 1.65
N LYS A 127 12.02 -10.83 2.03
CA LYS A 127 12.20 -11.21 3.44
C LYS A 127 13.14 -10.25 4.16
N GLN A 128 14.27 -9.94 3.55
CA GLN A 128 15.27 -9.02 4.11
C GLN A 128 14.70 -7.60 4.23
N ILE A 129 13.93 -7.16 3.25
CA ILE A 129 13.27 -5.85 3.29
C ILE A 129 12.29 -5.79 4.46
N LEU A 130 11.48 -6.84 4.65
CA LEU A 130 10.53 -6.88 5.78
C LEU A 130 11.25 -6.87 7.12
N GLU A 131 12.39 -7.54 7.24
CA GLU A 131 13.21 -7.49 8.45
C GLU A 131 13.63 -6.05 8.77
N GLN A 132 14.01 -5.29 7.75
CA GLN A 132 14.37 -3.87 7.93
C GLN A 132 13.15 -3.03 8.32
N VAL A 133 12.00 -3.29 7.72
CA VAL A 133 10.74 -2.63 8.07
C VAL A 133 10.40 -2.88 9.54
N GLU A 134 10.53 -4.12 9.99
CA GLU A 134 10.22 -4.52 11.37
C GLU A 134 11.17 -3.87 12.39
N GLN A 135 12.40 -3.58 12.01
CA GLN A 135 13.37 -2.91 12.87
C GLN A 135 13.02 -1.43 13.11
N GLY A 136 12.12 -0.86 12.31
CA GLY A 136 11.71 0.53 12.46
C GLY A 136 12.83 1.52 12.22
N LEU A 137 13.61 1.33 11.16
CA LEU A 137 14.74 2.20 10.85
C LEU A 137 14.30 3.66 10.68
N SER A 138 15.11 4.57 11.22
CA SER A 138 14.96 5.99 10.90
C SER A 138 15.28 6.23 9.42
N ASN A 139 14.81 7.36 8.89
CA ASN A 139 15.12 7.72 7.50
C ASN A 139 16.63 7.79 7.26
N GLU A 140 17.39 8.33 8.21
CA GLU A 140 18.85 8.43 8.13
C GLU A 140 19.51 7.05 8.07
N ALA A 141 19.09 6.13 8.95
CA ALA A 141 19.62 4.76 8.97
C ALA A 141 19.28 4.02 7.67
N ALA A 142 18.06 4.19 7.17
CA ALA A 142 17.62 3.59 5.91
C ALA A 142 18.47 4.09 4.72
N GLU A 143 18.72 5.39 4.64
CA GLU A 143 19.53 5.96 3.58
C GLU A 143 20.99 5.48 3.64
N LYS A 144 21.56 5.33 4.84
CA LYS A 144 22.90 4.78 5.02
C LYS A 144 22.98 3.33 4.55
N LEU A 145 21.98 2.51 4.88
CA LEU A 145 21.92 1.13 4.43
C LEU A 145 21.86 1.05 2.90
N ILE A 146 21.00 1.85 2.30
CA ILE A 146 20.82 1.87 0.84
C ILE A 146 22.13 2.29 0.16
N ALA A 147 22.74 3.38 0.63
CA ALA A 147 23.99 3.89 0.07
C ALA A 147 25.12 2.84 0.14
N SER A 148 25.23 2.14 1.28
CA SER A 148 26.22 1.08 1.45
C SER A 148 25.99 -0.05 0.45
N ARG A 149 24.78 -0.49 0.26
CA ARG A 149 24.46 -1.57 -0.67
C ARG A 149 24.65 -1.15 -2.13
N GLU A 150 24.26 0.07 -2.48
CA GLU A 150 24.48 0.60 -3.82
C GLU A 150 25.96 0.75 -4.15
N ALA A 151 26.77 1.19 -3.20
CA ALA A 151 28.21 1.28 -3.36
C ALA A 151 28.86 -0.09 -3.58
N ASN A 152 28.46 -1.10 -2.81
CA ASN A 152 28.95 -2.46 -2.95
C ASN A 152 28.61 -3.05 -4.32
N ARG A 153 27.40 -2.82 -4.80
CA ARG A 153 26.97 -3.28 -6.11
C ARG A 153 27.79 -2.63 -7.23
N ASN A 154 27.98 -1.31 -7.17
CA ASN A 154 28.79 -0.58 -8.15
C ASN A 154 30.24 -1.02 -8.11
N HIS A 155 30.80 -1.21 -6.93
CA HIS A 155 32.15 -1.70 -6.75
C HIS A 155 32.36 -3.08 -7.37
N SER A 156 31.43 -4.01 -7.14
CA SER A 156 31.48 -5.35 -7.73
C SER A 156 31.45 -5.28 -9.25
N ASN A 157 30.58 -4.48 -9.83
CA ASN A 157 30.49 -4.30 -11.28
C ASN A 157 31.78 -3.72 -11.85
N THR A 158 32.32 -2.71 -11.20
CA THR A 158 33.59 -2.09 -11.61
C THR A 158 34.76 -3.09 -11.52
N GLY A 159 34.81 -3.87 -10.43
CA GLY A 159 35.82 -4.92 -10.26
C GLY A 159 35.76 -5.97 -11.37
N PHE A 160 34.57 -6.40 -11.75
CA PHE A 160 34.38 -7.35 -12.82
C PHE A 160 34.90 -6.81 -14.17
N VAL A 161 34.59 -5.56 -14.50
CA VAL A 161 35.07 -4.92 -15.71
C VAL A 161 36.60 -4.80 -15.70
N ARG A 162 37.20 -4.43 -14.57
CA ARG A 162 38.66 -4.36 -14.43
C ARG A 162 39.33 -5.71 -14.68
N ASN A 163 38.76 -6.78 -14.16
CA ASN A 163 39.29 -8.12 -14.35
C ASN A 163 39.27 -8.51 -15.82
N ARG A 164 38.21 -8.17 -16.56
CA ARG A 164 38.17 -8.41 -18.00
C ARG A 164 39.26 -7.63 -18.73
N GLY A 165 39.46 -6.37 -18.38
CA GLY A 165 40.51 -5.55 -18.94
C GLY A 165 41.88 -6.14 -18.71
N ARG A 166 42.17 -6.64 -17.51
CA ARG A 166 43.41 -7.29 -17.17
C ARG A 166 43.69 -8.55 -18.00
N LYS A 167 42.62 -9.32 -18.30
CA LYS A 167 42.74 -10.52 -19.13
C LYS A 167 43.07 -10.23 -20.59
N VAL A 168 42.66 -9.09 -21.08
CA VAL A 168 42.90 -8.66 -22.46
C VAL A 168 44.35 -8.18 -22.62
N HIS A 169 44.93 -7.67 -21.58
CA HIS A 169 46.31 -7.19 -21.57
C HIS A 169 47.28 -8.33 -21.17
#